data_967c0cb550428239faa4486c6285a946
#
_entry.id   967c0cb550428239faa4486c6285a946
#
_cell.length_a   1.000
_cell.length_b   1.000
_cell.length_c   1.000
_cell.angle_alpha   90.00
_cell.angle_beta   90.00
_cell.angle_gamma   90.00
#
_symmetry.space_group_name_H-M   'P 1'
#
loop_
_entity.id
_entity.type
_entity.pdbx_description
1 polymer ?
#
loop_
_entity_poly.entity_id
_entity_poly.type
_entity_poly.pdbx_seq_one_letter_code
_entity_poly.pdbx_strand_id
1 'polypeptide(L)'
;MKRKKLILISVILILCLMTSCSNINSTGEDKEAEKSQGGISLPCEDEFIVDVKVDKGKLMLSTMSVAEDFSTSTATIWESADEGEHWEKVFEKQFVSDEAGEIYINAEIHFVGQGGILQIRQWPKDDAKAEYSKIYYADDLENGFMEEVKSDCDMKNLGSTYFLSEDKLYGWDIMSSELLCLDLKKGTVQKTQFDDVDMLLDVVFHGPSAYITYLSKEYAYTGMKYNVLEKRIEDAPVFEAMIKEFGKGGYNMVTGVRFYPCVKEDKEIYRYVCPDGVFEFDDSGSKKISASVPWGKNEELDFRKAEEISDEKLLVYYAGLNGNKSHMRMDEIDLEKKED
;
A
#
# COMPACT_ATOMS: atom_id res chain seq x y z
N MET A 1 -28.87 -15.48 4.54
CA MET A 1 -27.88 -16.00 5.51
C MET A 1 -26.43 -15.91 5.01
N LYS A 2 -26.13 -16.06 3.71
CA LYS A 2 -24.75 -15.98 3.15
C LYS A 2 -24.14 -14.56 3.19
N ARG A 3 -24.92 -13.51 2.93
CA ARG A 3 -24.43 -12.10 2.98
C ARG A 3 -23.91 -11.67 4.36
N LYS A 4 -24.53 -12.13 5.45
CA LYS A 4 -24.06 -11.82 6.82
C LYS A 4 -22.72 -12.47 7.16
N LYS A 5 -22.38 -13.61 6.56
CA LYS A 5 -21.07 -14.26 6.76
C LYS A 5 -19.95 -13.57 6.00
N LEU A 6 -20.22 -13.05 4.79
CA LEU A 6 -19.23 -12.32 4.00
C LEU A 6 -18.90 -10.96 4.64
N ILE A 7 -19.90 -10.23 5.11
CA ILE A 7 -19.71 -8.98 5.86
C ILE A 7 -18.90 -9.23 7.14
N LEU A 8 -19.15 -10.34 7.82
CA LEU A 8 -18.38 -10.72 9.00
C LEU A 8 -16.91 -11.04 8.67
N ILE A 9 -16.62 -11.65 7.51
CA ILE A 9 -15.26 -11.94 7.05
C ILE A 9 -14.54 -10.65 6.65
N SER A 10 -15.22 -9.72 5.95
CA SER A 10 -14.65 -8.40 5.62
C SER A 10 -14.38 -7.55 6.86
N VAL A 11 -15.28 -7.55 7.82
CA VAL A 11 -15.08 -6.85 9.12
C VAL A 11 -13.97 -7.51 9.93
N ILE A 12 -13.82 -8.82 9.90
CA ILE A 12 -12.72 -9.54 10.54
C ILE A 12 -11.39 -9.23 9.84
N LEU A 13 -11.36 -9.13 8.51
CA LEU A 13 -10.15 -8.74 7.77
C LEU A 13 -9.72 -7.30 8.11
N ILE A 14 -10.68 -6.37 8.17
CA ILE A 14 -10.43 -4.97 8.57
C ILE A 14 -10.04 -4.89 10.06
N LEU A 15 -10.66 -5.67 10.93
CA LEU A 15 -10.25 -5.79 12.33
C LEU A 15 -8.87 -6.45 12.46
N CYS A 16 -8.49 -7.41 11.64
CA CYS A 16 -7.13 -7.97 11.61
C CYS A 16 -6.10 -6.94 11.14
N LEU A 17 -6.43 -6.05 10.22
CA LEU A 17 -5.60 -4.91 9.84
C LEU A 17 -5.45 -3.88 10.97
N MET A 18 -6.48 -3.76 11.82
CA MET A 18 -6.47 -2.85 12.97
C MET A 18 -5.96 -3.51 14.28
N THR A 19 -6.13 -4.82 14.47
CA THR A 19 -5.69 -5.53 15.69
C THR A 19 -4.22 -5.92 15.68
N SER A 20 -3.51 -5.81 14.56
CA SER A 20 -2.04 -5.87 14.61
C SER A 20 -1.42 -4.69 15.39
N CYS A 21 -2.21 -3.64 15.67
CA CYS A 21 -1.77 -2.47 16.42
C CYS A 21 -1.99 -2.54 17.94
N SER A 22 -2.72 -3.52 18.51
CA SER A 22 -3.21 -3.43 19.88
C SER A 22 -2.52 -4.27 20.96
N ASN A 23 -1.37 -4.90 20.68
CA ASN A 23 -0.65 -5.69 21.71
C ASN A 23 0.86 -5.41 21.74
N ILE A 24 1.26 -4.15 21.87
CA ILE A 24 2.63 -3.81 22.29
C ILE A 24 2.62 -3.58 23.80
N ASN A 25 2.63 -4.65 24.58
CA ASN A 25 3.11 -4.59 25.95
C ASN A 25 4.62 -4.83 25.92
N SER A 26 5.40 -3.76 25.98
CA SER A 26 6.82 -3.80 26.18
C SER A 26 7.15 -4.26 27.62
N THR A 27 7.41 -5.54 27.79
CA THR A 27 8.23 -5.99 28.92
C THR A 27 9.63 -6.19 28.39
N GLY A 28 10.53 -5.27 28.82
CA GLY A 28 11.93 -5.28 28.43
C GLY A 28 12.62 -6.59 28.79
N GLU A 29 13.24 -7.18 27.81
CA GLU A 29 14.47 -7.94 27.91
C GLU A 29 15.25 -7.63 26.64
N ASP A 30 16.41 -6.98 26.82
CA ASP A 30 17.39 -6.72 25.78
C ASP A 30 17.83 -8.06 25.16
N LYS A 31 17.25 -8.41 24.02
CA LYS A 31 17.85 -9.35 23.08
C LYS A 31 18.32 -8.55 21.90
N GLU A 32 19.64 -8.58 21.69
CA GLU A 32 20.27 -8.10 20.45
C GLU A 32 19.39 -8.52 19.26
N ALA A 33 18.90 -7.52 18.52
CA ALA A 33 18.20 -7.75 17.28
C ALA A 33 19.15 -8.55 16.38
N GLU A 34 18.79 -9.79 16.05
CA GLU A 34 19.46 -10.54 15.00
C GLU A 34 19.34 -9.70 13.74
N LYS A 35 20.45 -9.07 13.34
CA LYS A 35 20.55 -8.42 12.02
C LYS A 35 20.25 -9.47 10.98
N SER A 36 19.08 -9.36 10.35
CA SER A 36 18.79 -10.11 9.13
C SER A 36 19.89 -9.77 8.13
N GLN A 37 20.51 -10.78 7.52
CA GLN A 37 21.51 -10.57 6.49
C GLN A 37 20.83 -9.86 5.31
N GLY A 38 21.05 -8.53 5.18
CA GLY A 38 20.61 -7.75 4.03
C GLY A 38 19.46 -6.77 4.26
N GLY A 39 18.88 -6.68 5.48
CA GLY A 39 17.78 -5.75 5.76
C GLY A 39 18.23 -4.29 5.84
N ILE A 40 17.44 -3.40 5.28
CA ILE A 40 17.61 -1.95 5.44
C ILE A 40 17.31 -1.58 6.88
N SER A 41 18.24 -0.86 7.53
CA SER A 41 18.02 -0.35 8.88
C SER A 41 16.95 0.74 8.85
N LEU A 42 15.84 0.52 9.56
CA LEU A 42 14.77 1.52 9.64
C LEU A 42 15.18 2.68 10.56
N PRO A 43 14.79 3.93 10.26
CA PRO A 43 15.17 5.10 11.06
C PRO A 43 14.49 5.13 12.44
N CYS A 44 13.48 4.31 12.66
CA CYS A 44 12.64 4.30 13.85
C CYS A 44 12.07 2.88 14.08
N GLU A 45 12.21 2.35 15.30
CA GLU A 45 11.72 1.01 15.65
C GLU A 45 10.24 1.02 16.07
N ASP A 46 9.74 2.17 16.56
CA ASP A 46 8.40 2.30 17.16
C ASP A 46 7.36 2.96 16.24
N GLU A 47 7.72 3.26 14.99
CA GLU A 47 6.81 3.88 14.02
C GLU A 47 6.31 2.86 13.00
N PHE A 48 5.08 3.08 12.52
CA PHE A 48 4.51 2.27 11.43
C PHE A 48 4.97 2.84 10.10
N ILE A 49 5.52 2.01 9.25
CA ILE A 49 5.78 2.39 7.87
C ILE A 49 4.44 2.46 7.13
N VAL A 50 4.18 3.61 6.51
CA VAL A 50 2.97 3.85 5.74
C VAL A 50 3.23 3.63 4.25
N ASP A 51 4.31 4.23 3.74
CA ASP A 51 4.65 4.13 2.32
C ASP A 51 6.17 4.23 2.11
N VAL A 52 6.64 3.66 1.01
CA VAL A 52 8.03 3.73 0.56
C VAL A 52 8.07 4.17 -0.90
N LYS A 53 9.13 4.85 -1.29
CA LYS A 53 9.33 5.32 -2.65
C LYS A 53 10.83 5.37 -2.96
N VAL A 54 11.18 5.01 -4.18
CA VAL A 54 12.49 5.29 -4.77
C VAL A 54 12.37 6.46 -5.73
N ASP A 55 13.12 7.53 -5.49
CA ASP A 55 13.13 8.71 -6.36
C ASP A 55 14.56 9.16 -6.62
N LYS A 56 14.98 9.11 -7.90
CA LYS A 56 16.31 9.56 -8.35
C LYS A 56 17.50 8.95 -7.56
N GLY A 57 17.36 7.66 -7.17
CA GLY A 57 18.36 6.94 -6.41
C GLY A 57 18.34 7.21 -4.90
N LYS A 58 17.37 7.95 -4.40
CA LYS A 58 17.11 8.13 -2.97
C LYS A 58 15.95 7.25 -2.53
N LEU A 59 16.06 6.70 -1.34
CA LEU A 59 14.95 6.05 -0.65
C LEU A 59 14.18 7.10 0.15
N MET A 60 12.87 7.08 0.03
CA MET A 60 11.96 7.87 0.83
C MET A 60 11.03 6.94 1.60
N LEU A 61 10.83 7.24 2.86
CA LEU A 61 10.02 6.46 3.77
C LEU A 61 9.04 7.39 4.48
N SER A 62 7.76 7.10 4.41
CA SER A 62 6.78 7.75 5.28
C SER A 62 6.43 6.84 6.44
N THR A 63 6.41 7.41 7.63
CA THR A 63 6.09 6.70 8.87
C THR A 63 5.00 7.42 9.64
N MET A 64 4.33 6.68 10.50
CA MET A 64 3.33 7.18 11.42
C MET A 64 3.60 6.62 12.82
N SER A 65 3.59 7.48 13.82
CA SER A 65 3.49 7.06 15.21
C SER A 65 2.15 7.52 15.80
N VAL A 66 1.64 6.75 16.75
CA VAL A 66 0.37 7.02 17.42
C VAL A 66 0.59 6.92 18.93
N ALA A 67 0.10 7.89 19.69
CA ALA A 67 0.17 7.84 21.15
C ALA A 67 -0.61 6.64 21.71
N GLU A 68 -0.24 6.16 22.90
CA GLU A 68 -0.89 4.98 23.52
C GLU A 68 -2.41 5.18 23.74
N ASP A 69 -2.85 6.43 23.97
CA ASP A 69 -4.27 6.78 24.13
C ASP A 69 -4.96 7.13 22.78
N PHE A 70 -4.23 7.03 21.67
CA PHE A 70 -4.67 7.36 20.32
C PHE A 70 -5.11 8.81 20.12
N SER A 71 -4.79 9.71 21.05
CA SER A 71 -5.17 11.13 20.99
C SER A 71 -4.30 11.96 20.06
N THR A 72 -3.12 11.47 19.74
CA THR A 72 -2.19 12.12 18.80
C THR A 72 -1.60 11.15 17.81
N SER A 73 -1.35 11.64 16.60
CA SER A 73 -0.65 10.91 15.56
C SER A 73 0.40 11.82 14.92
N THR A 74 1.61 11.30 14.72
CA THR A 74 2.70 12.02 14.06
C THR A 74 3.00 11.36 12.73
N ALA A 75 2.95 12.14 11.66
CA ALA A 75 3.37 11.73 10.33
C ALA A 75 4.77 12.25 10.05
N THR A 76 5.66 11.39 9.61
CA THR A 76 7.07 11.69 9.36
C THR A 76 7.48 11.24 7.96
N ILE A 77 8.36 12.01 7.29
CA ILE A 77 9.04 11.57 6.07
C ILE A 77 10.53 11.54 6.35
N TRP A 78 11.15 10.43 5.97
CA TRP A 78 12.57 10.18 6.02
C TRP A 78 13.14 10.05 4.61
N GLU A 79 14.37 10.51 4.42
CA GLU A 79 15.12 10.36 3.17
C GLU A 79 16.46 9.69 3.45
N SER A 80 16.88 8.79 2.57
CA SER A 80 18.22 8.21 2.56
C SER A 80 18.83 8.34 1.17
N ALA A 81 20.07 8.83 1.10
CA ALA A 81 20.83 8.96 -0.14
C ALA A 81 21.85 7.81 -0.33
N ASP A 82 21.91 6.86 0.61
CA ASP A 82 22.91 5.78 0.68
C ASP A 82 22.25 4.40 0.92
N GLU A 83 21.21 4.12 0.19
CA GLU A 83 20.49 2.83 0.19
C GLU A 83 20.00 2.41 1.60
N GLY A 84 19.66 3.39 2.46
CA GLY A 84 19.10 3.14 3.79
C GLY A 84 20.13 2.94 4.90
N GLU A 85 21.42 3.22 4.66
CA GLU A 85 22.44 3.19 5.72
C GLU A 85 22.27 4.36 6.71
N HIS A 86 21.93 5.55 6.19
CA HIS A 86 21.62 6.73 6.99
C HIS A 86 20.34 7.41 6.52
N TRP A 87 19.54 7.84 7.49
CA TRP A 87 18.27 8.49 7.25
C TRP A 87 18.25 9.91 7.82
N GLU A 88 17.73 10.83 7.03
CA GLU A 88 17.46 12.21 7.43
C GLU A 88 15.96 12.44 7.49
N LYS A 89 15.48 13.07 8.59
CA LYS A 89 14.08 13.48 8.73
C LYS A 89 13.85 14.77 7.95
N VAL A 90 13.07 14.70 6.87
CA VAL A 90 12.79 15.85 5.99
C VAL A 90 11.45 16.49 6.27
N PHE A 91 10.53 15.77 6.91
CA PHE A 91 9.23 16.30 7.34
C PHE A 91 8.78 15.62 8.63
N GLU A 92 8.14 16.40 9.51
CA GLU A 92 7.46 15.87 10.70
C GLU A 92 6.31 16.78 11.08
N LYS A 93 5.15 16.20 11.32
CA LYS A 93 4.00 16.95 11.82
C LYS A 93 3.13 16.08 12.73
N GLN A 94 2.85 16.62 13.91
CA GLN A 94 1.93 16.02 14.87
C GLN A 94 0.52 16.58 14.68
N PHE A 95 -0.43 15.68 14.77
CA PHE A 95 -1.87 15.98 14.75
C PHE A 95 -2.48 15.51 16.06
N VAL A 96 -3.41 16.31 16.56
CA VAL A 96 -4.12 16.04 17.81
C VAL A 96 -5.59 15.84 17.47
N SER A 97 -6.23 14.87 18.08
CA SER A 97 -7.66 14.62 17.91
C SER A 97 -8.49 15.82 18.44
N ASP A 98 -9.66 16.04 17.85
CA ASP A 98 -10.55 17.14 18.22
C ASP A 98 -11.03 17.02 19.68
N GLU A 99 -11.17 15.79 20.21
CA GLU A 99 -11.52 15.49 21.60
C GLU A 99 -10.60 14.39 22.14
N ALA A 100 -9.56 14.80 22.89
CA ALA A 100 -8.56 13.88 23.44
C ALA A 100 -9.21 12.82 24.36
N GLY A 101 -8.91 11.54 24.05
CA GLY A 101 -9.42 10.38 24.78
C GLY A 101 -10.79 9.85 24.35
N GLU A 102 -11.53 10.58 23.52
CA GLU A 102 -12.83 10.16 22.98
C GLU A 102 -12.75 9.90 21.47
N ILE A 103 -11.80 10.52 20.78
CA ILE A 103 -11.59 10.40 19.33
C ILE A 103 -10.18 9.90 19.07
N TYR A 104 -10.08 8.84 18.30
CA TYR A 104 -8.83 8.30 17.79
C TYR A 104 -8.40 9.03 16.50
N ILE A 105 -7.09 9.18 16.29
CA ILE A 105 -6.53 9.85 15.14
C ILE A 105 -5.38 9.06 14.51
N ASN A 106 -5.38 8.97 13.17
CA ASN A 106 -4.26 8.51 12.36
C ASN A 106 -3.93 9.55 11.30
N ALA A 107 -2.63 9.75 11.05
CA ALA A 107 -2.13 10.64 10.01
C ALA A 107 -1.13 9.87 9.12
N GLU A 108 -1.53 9.56 7.89
CA GLU A 108 -0.80 8.73 6.95
C GLU A 108 -0.38 9.55 5.73
N ILE A 109 0.90 9.44 5.32
CA ILE A 109 1.41 10.07 4.11
C ILE A 109 1.66 9.00 3.05
N HIS A 110 1.07 9.18 1.86
CA HIS A 110 1.30 8.35 0.68
C HIS A 110 1.99 9.16 -0.40
N PHE A 111 3.03 8.60 -1.01
CA PHE A 111 3.75 9.27 -2.08
C PHE A 111 2.99 9.20 -3.40
N VAL A 112 2.89 10.35 -4.09
CA VAL A 112 2.20 10.46 -5.38
C VAL A 112 3.01 11.36 -6.31
N GLY A 113 3.56 10.82 -7.39
CA GLY A 113 4.44 11.59 -8.28
C GLY A 113 5.65 12.16 -7.53
N GLN A 114 5.89 13.46 -7.59
CA GLN A 114 6.93 14.16 -6.80
C GLN A 114 6.41 14.65 -5.44
N GLY A 115 5.12 14.58 -5.23
CA GLY A 115 4.44 15.06 -4.04
C GLY A 115 3.90 13.94 -3.16
N GLY A 116 2.81 14.25 -2.45
CA GLY A 116 2.16 13.29 -1.57
C GLY A 116 0.76 13.67 -1.14
N ILE A 117 0.07 12.69 -0.62
CA ILE A 117 -1.23 12.83 0.04
C ILE A 117 -1.04 12.56 1.52
N LEU A 118 -1.43 13.52 2.35
CA LEU A 118 -1.57 13.31 3.79
C LEU A 118 -3.04 13.11 4.10
N GLN A 119 -3.39 11.92 4.53
CA GLN A 119 -4.72 11.56 4.98
C GLN A 119 -4.76 11.55 6.51
N ILE A 120 -5.67 12.32 7.09
CA ILE A 120 -5.94 12.31 8.53
C ILE A 120 -7.31 11.68 8.73
N ARG A 121 -7.35 10.56 9.46
CA ARG A 121 -8.58 9.86 9.82
C ARG A 121 -8.86 10.02 11.30
N GLN A 122 -10.11 10.30 11.63
CA GLN A 122 -10.58 10.40 13.01
C GLN A 122 -11.86 9.59 13.19
N TRP A 123 -11.96 8.84 14.28
CA TRP A 123 -13.16 8.06 14.61
C TRP A 123 -13.38 8.03 16.13
N PRO A 124 -14.65 8.08 16.58
CA PRO A 124 -14.97 7.96 18.00
C PRO A 124 -14.53 6.62 18.57
N LYS A 125 -14.04 6.63 19.81
CA LYS A 125 -13.57 5.45 20.52
C LYS A 125 -14.61 4.33 20.59
N ASP A 126 -15.88 4.70 20.76
CA ASP A 126 -16.99 3.77 20.96
C ASP A 126 -17.81 3.50 19.69
N ASP A 127 -17.54 4.18 18.57
CA ASP A 127 -18.27 4.02 17.32
C ASP A 127 -17.33 4.01 16.09
N ALA A 128 -16.93 2.83 15.69
CA ALA A 128 -16.10 2.64 14.50
C ALA A 128 -16.76 3.09 13.17
N LYS A 129 -18.03 3.53 13.19
CA LYS A 129 -18.75 3.94 11.98
C LYS A 129 -18.69 5.46 11.73
N ALA A 130 -18.41 6.25 12.73
CA ALA A 130 -18.38 7.71 12.61
C ALA A 130 -16.98 8.22 12.23
N GLU A 131 -16.36 7.61 11.25
CA GLU A 131 -15.04 7.98 10.78
C GLU A 131 -15.10 9.27 9.95
N TYR A 132 -14.18 10.17 10.24
CA TYR A 132 -14.00 11.44 9.54
C TYR A 132 -12.62 11.49 8.91
N SER A 133 -12.51 11.97 7.68
CA SER A 133 -11.23 12.03 6.97
C SER A 133 -10.98 13.41 6.41
N LYS A 134 -9.76 13.91 6.59
CA LYS A 134 -9.22 15.09 5.90
C LYS A 134 -8.10 14.67 4.98
N ILE A 135 -8.05 15.29 3.83
CA ILE A 135 -6.98 15.07 2.84
C ILE A 135 -6.25 16.38 2.62
N TYR A 136 -4.94 16.31 2.74
CA TYR A 136 -4.03 17.37 2.36
C TYR A 136 -3.17 16.87 1.20
N TYR A 137 -2.81 17.78 0.33
CA TYR A 137 -2.05 17.46 -0.86
C TYR A 137 -0.81 18.35 -0.95
N ALA A 138 0.28 17.82 -1.45
CA ALA A 138 1.50 18.54 -1.81
C ALA A 138 1.91 18.14 -3.23
N ASP A 139 2.16 19.12 -4.10
CA ASP A 139 2.73 18.91 -5.44
C ASP A 139 4.17 18.45 -5.35
N ASP A 140 4.88 18.98 -4.37
CA ASP A 140 6.28 18.77 -4.07
C ASP A 140 6.43 18.71 -2.55
N LEU A 141 7.04 17.65 -2.06
CA LEU A 141 7.24 17.43 -0.62
C LEU A 141 8.18 18.46 0.02
N GLU A 142 9.09 19.06 -0.74
CA GLU A 142 9.97 20.13 -0.26
C GLU A 142 9.18 21.37 0.19
N ASN A 143 8.04 21.64 -0.44
CA ASN A 143 7.14 22.73 -0.10
C ASN A 143 6.15 22.41 1.04
N GLY A 144 6.10 21.15 1.44
CA GLY A 144 5.18 20.64 2.46
C GLY A 144 3.73 20.55 2.01
N PHE A 145 2.87 20.03 2.90
CA PHE A 145 1.44 19.88 2.65
C PHE A 145 0.72 21.21 2.91
N MET A 146 0.21 21.85 1.86
CA MET A 146 -0.23 23.24 1.92
C MET A 146 -1.69 23.44 2.25
N GLU A 147 -2.62 22.67 1.71
CA GLU A 147 -4.05 22.91 1.87
C GLU A 147 -4.87 21.64 2.10
N GLU A 148 -5.88 21.77 2.95
CA GLU A 148 -6.91 20.74 3.10
C GLU A 148 -7.78 20.71 1.84
N VAL A 149 -7.89 19.55 1.21
CA VAL A 149 -8.79 19.36 0.08
C VAL A 149 -10.21 19.17 0.65
N LYS A 150 -11.05 20.18 0.47
CA LYS A 150 -12.46 20.08 0.82
C LYS A 150 -13.16 19.19 -0.17
N SER A 151 -13.65 18.04 0.28
CA SER A 151 -14.36 17.07 -0.55
C SER A 151 -15.85 17.02 -0.19
N ASP A 152 -16.68 16.87 -1.20
CA ASP A 152 -18.13 16.69 -1.07
C ASP A 152 -18.53 15.24 -0.76
N CYS A 153 -17.56 14.32 -0.78
CA CYS A 153 -17.79 12.92 -0.44
C CYS A 153 -16.94 12.48 0.74
N ASP A 154 -17.43 11.45 1.37
CA ASP A 154 -16.74 10.76 2.43
C ASP A 154 -15.60 9.92 1.85
N MET A 155 -14.36 10.31 2.12
CA MET A 155 -13.16 9.66 1.62
C MET A 155 -12.47 8.80 2.69
N LYS A 156 -13.22 8.20 3.59
CA LYS A 156 -12.73 7.42 4.74
C LYS A 156 -11.91 6.19 4.37
N ASN A 157 -12.30 5.53 3.27
CA ASN A 157 -11.81 4.20 2.93
C ASN A 157 -10.90 4.22 1.70
N LEU A 158 -10.14 5.30 1.52
CA LEU A 158 -9.19 5.38 0.42
C LEU A 158 -8.13 4.28 0.54
N GLY A 159 -7.88 3.59 -0.56
CA GLY A 159 -6.75 2.69 -0.71
C GLY A 159 -5.42 3.44 -0.63
N SER A 160 -4.33 2.71 -0.56
CA SER A 160 -2.98 3.26 -0.39
C SER A 160 -2.27 3.62 -1.70
N THR A 161 -2.91 3.48 -2.84
CA THR A 161 -2.33 3.73 -4.15
C THR A 161 -3.07 4.83 -4.89
N TYR A 162 -2.32 5.70 -5.53
CA TYR A 162 -2.85 6.90 -6.17
C TYR A 162 -2.15 7.20 -7.49
N PHE A 163 -2.87 7.89 -8.38
CA PHE A 163 -2.30 8.52 -9.57
C PHE A 163 -2.76 9.97 -9.62
N LEU A 164 -1.82 10.88 -9.89
CA LEU A 164 -2.08 12.29 -10.06
C LEU A 164 -1.91 12.69 -11.52
N SER A 165 -2.89 13.42 -12.05
CA SER A 165 -2.80 14.06 -13.36
C SER A 165 -3.40 15.46 -13.28
N GLU A 166 -2.58 16.47 -13.51
CA GLU A 166 -2.96 17.87 -13.32
C GLU A 166 -3.50 18.10 -11.90
N ASP A 167 -4.75 18.56 -11.78
CA ASP A 167 -5.43 18.83 -10.52
C ASP A 167 -6.36 17.67 -10.12
N LYS A 168 -6.18 16.47 -10.65
CA LYS A 168 -7.03 15.31 -10.37
C LYS A 168 -6.25 14.20 -9.72
N LEU A 169 -6.71 13.80 -8.55
CA LEU A 169 -6.23 12.64 -7.83
C LEU A 169 -7.15 11.45 -8.12
N TYR A 170 -6.55 10.39 -8.64
CA TYR A 170 -7.23 9.12 -8.83
C TYR A 170 -6.81 8.16 -7.71
N GLY A 171 -7.78 7.51 -7.14
CA GLY A 171 -7.62 6.50 -6.08
C GLY A 171 -8.78 5.51 -6.12
N TRP A 172 -8.98 4.77 -5.05
CA TRP A 172 -10.09 3.82 -4.96
C TRP A 172 -10.62 3.74 -3.54
N ASP A 173 -11.89 3.37 -3.40
CA ASP A 173 -12.54 3.15 -2.13
C ASP A 173 -12.66 1.64 -1.88
N ILE A 174 -11.99 1.18 -0.82
CA ILE A 174 -11.93 -0.24 -0.46
C ILE A 174 -13.32 -0.80 -0.11
N MET A 175 -14.17 0.01 0.53
CA MET A 175 -15.45 -0.46 1.04
C MET A 175 -16.56 -0.42 0.01
N SER A 176 -16.58 0.60 -0.85
CA SER A 176 -17.58 0.71 -1.91
C SER A 176 -17.19 0.02 -3.20
N SER A 177 -15.92 -0.42 -3.32
CA SER A 177 -15.39 -1.05 -4.53
C SER A 177 -15.49 -0.15 -5.76
N GLU A 178 -15.16 1.13 -5.58
CA GLU A 178 -15.24 2.15 -6.62
C GLU A 178 -13.87 2.76 -6.90
N LEU A 179 -13.57 3.07 -8.16
CA LEU A 179 -12.51 4.03 -8.47
C LEU A 179 -13.02 5.45 -8.26
N LEU A 180 -12.16 6.28 -7.67
CA LEU A 180 -12.45 7.66 -7.33
C LEU A 180 -11.59 8.60 -8.17
N CYS A 181 -12.17 9.73 -8.59
CA CYS A 181 -11.45 10.85 -9.18
C CYS A 181 -11.81 12.11 -8.41
N LEU A 182 -10.91 12.58 -7.56
CA LEU A 182 -11.06 13.82 -6.79
C LEU A 182 -10.46 14.99 -7.58
N ASP A 183 -11.26 16.01 -7.86
CA ASP A 183 -10.79 17.30 -8.37
C ASP A 183 -10.27 18.11 -7.19
N LEU A 184 -8.94 18.27 -7.10
CA LEU A 184 -8.27 18.91 -5.96
C LEU A 184 -8.63 20.39 -5.80
N LYS A 185 -8.99 21.08 -6.90
CA LYS A 185 -9.38 22.49 -6.86
C LYS A 185 -10.85 22.69 -6.46
N LYS A 186 -11.72 21.79 -6.93
CA LYS A 186 -13.16 21.91 -6.69
C LYS A 186 -13.64 21.12 -5.49
N GLY A 187 -12.87 20.12 -5.06
CA GLY A 187 -13.28 19.19 -4.01
C GLY A 187 -14.38 18.22 -4.43
N THR A 188 -14.68 18.10 -5.74
CA THR A 188 -15.73 17.21 -6.22
C THR A 188 -15.18 15.83 -6.53
N VAL A 189 -15.93 14.78 -6.21
CA VAL A 189 -15.55 13.39 -6.44
C VAL A 189 -16.44 12.74 -7.50
N GLN A 190 -15.81 12.16 -8.51
CA GLN A 190 -16.47 11.28 -9.47
C GLN A 190 -16.15 9.83 -9.12
N LYS A 191 -17.15 8.96 -9.19
CA LYS A 191 -17.06 7.54 -8.89
C LYS A 191 -17.23 6.72 -10.15
N THR A 192 -16.42 5.66 -10.28
CA THR A 192 -16.54 4.69 -11.36
C THR A 192 -16.78 3.32 -10.75
N GLN A 193 -17.90 2.68 -11.12
CA GLN A 193 -18.25 1.32 -10.77
C GLN A 193 -18.12 0.42 -11.99
N PHE A 194 -17.84 -0.85 -11.76
CA PHE A 194 -17.73 -1.86 -12.80
C PHE A 194 -18.81 -2.93 -12.61
N ASP A 195 -19.54 -3.24 -13.68
CA ASP A 195 -20.75 -4.09 -13.61
C ASP A 195 -20.47 -5.50 -13.10
N ASP A 196 -19.29 -6.06 -13.40
CA ASP A 196 -18.94 -7.44 -13.04
C ASP A 196 -18.16 -7.57 -11.72
N VAL A 197 -17.85 -6.45 -11.09
CA VAL A 197 -17.07 -6.41 -9.84
C VAL A 197 -18.00 -6.57 -8.64
N ASP A 198 -17.69 -7.54 -7.76
CA ASP A 198 -18.32 -7.67 -6.44
C ASP A 198 -17.48 -6.93 -5.39
N MET A 199 -16.14 -7.10 -5.45
CA MET A 199 -15.23 -6.46 -4.51
C MET A 199 -13.87 -6.18 -5.17
N LEU A 200 -13.40 -4.94 -5.08
CA LEU A 200 -12.00 -4.59 -5.39
C LEU A 200 -11.09 -5.15 -4.29
N LEU A 201 -10.02 -5.80 -4.69
CA LEU A 201 -9.03 -6.39 -3.77
C LEU A 201 -7.76 -5.56 -3.69
N ASP A 202 -7.31 -5.07 -4.85
CA ASP A 202 -6.14 -4.20 -4.97
C ASP A 202 -6.22 -3.38 -6.25
N VAL A 203 -5.63 -2.18 -6.22
CA VAL A 203 -5.50 -1.31 -7.38
C VAL A 203 -4.08 -0.75 -7.40
N VAL A 204 -3.36 -1.00 -8.47
CA VAL A 204 -2.01 -0.46 -8.68
C VAL A 204 -2.05 0.48 -9.88
N PHE A 205 -1.61 1.71 -9.68
CA PHE A 205 -1.50 2.68 -10.76
C PHE A 205 -0.11 2.66 -11.39
N HIS A 206 -0.07 2.61 -12.71
CA HIS A 206 1.13 2.89 -13.51
C HIS A 206 0.78 3.93 -14.57
N GLY A 207 1.17 5.18 -14.32
CA GLY A 207 0.64 6.31 -15.08
C GLY A 207 -0.90 6.34 -15.05
N PRO A 208 -1.56 6.60 -16.18
CA PRO A 208 -3.02 6.67 -16.25
C PRO A 208 -3.72 5.29 -16.20
N SER A 209 -2.96 4.19 -16.22
CA SER A 209 -3.52 2.84 -16.18
C SER A 209 -3.65 2.36 -14.74
N ALA A 210 -4.88 2.02 -14.35
CA ALA A 210 -5.20 1.32 -13.11
C ALA A 210 -5.27 -0.18 -13.39
N TYR A 211 -4.39 -0.95 -12.77
CA TYR A 211 -4.42 -2.40 -12.77
C TYR A 211 -5.20 -2.86 -11.56
N ILE A 212 -6.36 -3.43 -11.81
CA ILE A 212 -7.37 -3.72 -10.81
C ILE A 212 -7.47 -5.23 -10.61
N THR A 213 -7.20 -5.69 -9.39
CA THR A 213 -7.50 -7.05 -8.97
C THR A 213 -8.83 -7.06 -8.23
N TYR A 214 -9.73 -7.94 -8.60
CA TYR A 214 -11.07 -7.97 -8.02
C TYR A 214 -11.66 -9.38 -7.92
N LEU A 215 -12.66 -9.51 -7.06
CA LEU A 215 -13.55 -10.64 -7.02
C LEU A 215 -14.77 -10.35 -7.90
N SER A 216 -15.03 -11.21 -8.87
CA SER A 216 -16.21 -11.06 -9.73
C SER A 216 -17.50 -11.46 -8.98
N LYS A 217 -18.67 -11.12 -9.53
CA LYS A 217 -19.95 -11.56 -9.00
C LYS A 217 -20.13 -13.08 -8.96
N GLU A 218 -19.33 -13.80 -9.72
CA GLU A 218 -19.25 -15.27 -9.73
C GLU A 218 -18.22 -15.82 -8.71
N TYR A 219 -17.64 -14.94 -7.89
CA TYR A 219 -16.59 -15.25 -6.90
C TYR A 219 -15.28 -15.79 -7.51
N ALA A 220 -14.95 -15.38 -8.71
CA ALA A 220 -13.67 -15.68 -9.33
C ALA A 220 -12.70 -14.51 -9.15
N TYR A 221 -11.43 -14.81 -8.82
CA TYR A 221 -10.36 -13.83 -8.88
C TYR A 221 -10.06 -13.49 -10.34
N THR A 222 -10.05 -12.22 -10.65
CA THR A 222 -9.78 -11.74 -11.99
C THR A 222 -9.12 -10.35 -11.95
N GLY A 223 -8.58 -9.92 -13.06
CA GLY A 223 -7.93 -8.63 -13.22
C GLY A 223 -8.47 -7.87 -14.42
N MET A 224 -8.41 -6.55 -14.37
CA MET A 224 -8.66 -5.68 -15.50
C MET A 224 -7.68 -4.51 -15.50
N LYS A 225 -7.41 -3.97 -16.68
CA LYS A 225 -6.70 -2.71 -16.88
C LYS A 225 -7.69 -1.63 -17.26
N TYR A 226 -7.69 -0.51 -16.55
CA TYR A 226 -8.58 0.61 -16.81
C TYR A 226 -7.80 1.90 -16.97
N ASN A 227 -7.97 2.60 -18.09
CA ASN A 227 -7.38 3.90 -18.31
C ASN A 227 -8.28 4.97 -17.69
N VAL A 228 -7.80 5.61 -16.61
CA VAL A 228 -8.60 6.57 -15.85
C VAL A 228 -8.81 7.91 -16.56
N LEU A 229 -7.91 8.28 -17.48
CA LEU A 229 -8.05 9.51 -18.29
C LEU A 229 -9.01 9.30 -19.44
N GLU A 230 -8.89 8.18 -20.15
CA GLU A 230 -9.74 7.83 -21.30
C GLU A 230 -11.07 7.19 -20.88
N LYS A 231 -11.20 6.81 -19.61
CA LYS A 231 -12.40 6.18 -19.01
C LYS A 231 -12.83 4.92 -19.74
N ARG A 232 -11.89 4.06 -20.09
CA ARG A 232 -12.15 2.80 -20.79
C ARG A 232 -11.35 1.64 -20.22
N ILE A 233 -11.93 0.45 -20.32
CA ILE A 233 -11.20 -0.79 -20.06
C ILE A 233 -10.27 -1.04 -21.25
N GLU A 234 -9.02 -1.40 -20.96
CA GLU A 234 -8.00 -1.78 -21.93
C GLU A 234 -7.77 -3.28 -21.91
N ASP A 235 -7.41 -3.83 -23.06
CA ASP A 235 -7.05 -5.25 -23.19
C ASP A 235 -5.77 -5.52 -22.41
N ALA A 236 -5.80 -6.50 -21.51
CA ALA A 236 -4.65 -6.89 -20.70
C ALA A 236 -4.65 -8.41 -20.41
N PRO A 237 -4.59 -9.24 -21.46
CA PRO A 237 -4.77 -10.69 -21.31
C PRO A 237 -3.68 -11.35 -20.45
N VAL A 238 -2.46 -10.81 -20.47
CA VAL A 238 -1.33 -11.29 -19.64
C VAL A 238 -1.62 -11.02 -18.17
N PHE A 239 -2.10 -9.80 -17.82
CA PHE A 239 -2.49 -9.46 -16.47
C PHE A 239 -3.64 -10.33 -15.94
N GLU A 240 -4.68 -10.52 -16.76
CA GLU A 240 -5.79 -11.40 -16.41
C GLU A 240 -5.32 -12.84 -16.17
N ALA A 241 -4.43 -13.35 -17.00
CA ALA A 241 -3.87 -14.70 -16.87
C ALA A 241 -3.08 -14.85 -15.56
N MET A 242 -2.26 -13.84 -15.22
CA MET A 242 -1.49 -13.79 -13.97
C MET A 242 -2.41 -13.86 -12.74
N ILE A 243 -3.44 -13.02 -12.69
CA ILE A 243 -4.37 -12.99 -11.55
C ILE A 243 -5.15 -14.30 -11.42
N LYS A 244 -5.55 -14.92 -12.53
CA LYS A 244 -6.19 -16.25 -12.53
C LYS A 244 -5.25 -17.35 -12.02
N GLU A 245 -3.95 -17.26 -12.32
CA GLU A 245 -2.94 -18.20 -11.80
C GLU A 245 -2.79 -18.07 -10.29
N PHE A 246 -2.73 -16.86 -9.75
CA PHE A 246 -2.69 -16.62 -8.29
C PHE A 246 -3.90 -17.22 -7.58
N GLY A 247 -5.09 -17.01 -8.12
CA GLY A 247 -6.32 -17.56 -7.56
C GLY A 247 -6.31 -19.10 -7.50
N LYS A 248 -5.69 -19.77 -8.50
CA LYS A 248 -5.52 -21.22 -8.50
C LYS A 248 -4.44 -21.70 -7.51
N GLY A 249 -3.37 -20.90 -7.34
CA GLY A 249 -2.29 -21.18 -6.41
C GLY A 249 -2.67 -21.06 -4.93
N GLY A 250 -3.85 -20.53 -4.63
CA GLY A 250 -4.33 -20.35 -3.26
C GLY A 250 -3.63 -19.20 -2.52
N TYR A 251 -2.96 -18.30 -3.22
CA TYR A 251 -2.37 -17.12 -2.60
C TYR A 251 -3.44 -16.20 -2.03
N ASN A 252 -3.13 -15.59 -0.88
CA ASN A 252 -3.95 -14.50 -0.37
C ASN A 252 -3.76 -13.27 -1.27
N MET A 253 -4.79 -12.95 -2.05
CA MET A 253 -4.73 -11.85 -3.03
C MET A 253 -4.68 -10.46 -2.41
N VAL A 254 -4.94 -10.35 -1.11
CA VAL A 254 -4.92 -9.07 -0.39
C VAL A 254 -3.54 -8.80 0.23
N THR A 255 -2.92 -9.84 0.81
CA THR A 255 -1.69 -9.68 1.59
C THR A 255 -0.53 -10.55 1.13
N GLY A 256 -0.82 -11.69 0.52
CA GLY A 256 0.19 -12.70 0.16
C GLY A 256 0.90 -12.47 -1.17
N VAL A 257 0.46 -11.50 -1.96
CA VAL A 257 1.06 -11.17 -3.27
C VAL A 257 1.02 -9.67 -3.48
N ARG A 258 2.12 -9.11 -3.99
CA ARG A 258 2.16 -7.75 -4.54
C ARG A 258 2.72 -7.80 -5.94
N PHE A 259 2.02 -7.17 -6.86
CA PHE A 259 2.46 -7.06 -8.24
C PHE A 259 2.72 -5.60 -8.60
N TYR A 260 3.53 -5.41 -9.62
CA TYR A 260 3.75 -4.12 -10.25
C TYR A 260 3.98 -4.31 -11.76
N PRO A 261 3.40 -3.43 -12.58
CA PRO A 261 3.62 -3.45 -14.01
C PRO A 261 5.02 -2.93 -14.32
N CYS A 262 5.71 -3.61 -15.22
CA CYS A 262 7.02 -3.23 -15.70
C CYS A 262 6.96 -3.18 -17.23
N VAL A 263 7.10 -2.00 -17.81
CA VAL A 263 7.10 -1.83 -19.26
C VAL A 263 8.54 -1.88 -19.74
N LYS A 264 8.91 -2.98 -20.42
CA LYS A 264 10.21 -3.14 -21.08
C LYS A 264 10.00 -3.34 -22.57
N GLU A 265 10.70 -2.55 -23.39
CA GLU A 265 10.73 -2.69 -24.85
C GLU A 265 9.34 -2.84 -25.51
N ASP A 266 8.40 -2.00 -25.16
CA ASP A 266 7.00 -2.01 -25.60
C ASP A 266 6.19 -3.27 -25.24
N LYS A 267 6.70 -4.11 -24.33
CA LYS A 267 5.97 -5.22 -23.75
C LYS A 267 5.57 -4.92 -22.31
N GLU A 268 4.32 -5.17 -22.01
CA GLU A 268 3.87 -5.22 -20.63
C GLU A 268 4.35 -6.52 -19.98
N ILE A 269 5.21 -6.38 -18.98
CA ILE A 269 5.67 -7.47 -18.13
C ILE A 269 5.18 -7.15 -16.73
N TYR A 270 4.71 -8.16 -16.02
CA TYR A 270 4.27 -8.01 -14.63
C TYR A 270 5.27 -8.71 -13.73
N ARG A 271 5.76 -7.99 -12.76
CA ARG A 271 6.55 -8.58 -11.69
C ARG A 271 5.69 -8.71 -10.45
N TYR A 272 5.91 -9.76 -9.69
CA TYR A 272 5.22 -9.95 -8.43
C TYR A 272 6.11 -10.59 -7.39
N VAL A 273 5.81 -10.23 -6.13
CA VAL A 273 6.44 -10.78 -4.93
C VAL A 273 5.43 -11.67 -4.23
N CYS A 274 5.86 -12.85 -3.85
CA CYS A 274 5.07 -13.80 -3.07
C CYS A 274 5.99 -14.55 -2.09
N PRO A 275 5.47 -15.39 -1.19
CA PRO A 275 6.29 -16.15 -0.25
C PRO A 275 7.39 -17.00 -0.90
N ASP A 276 7.19 -17.44 -2.14
CA ASP A 276 8.15 -18.26 -2.88
C ASP A 276 9.26 -17.45 -3.58
N GLY A 277 9.17 -16.13 -3.61
CA GLY A 277 10.15 -15.25 -4.20
C GLY A 277 9.59 -14.12 -5.06
N VAL A 278 10.46 -13.58 -5.92
CA VAL A 278 10.09 -12.60 -6.95
C VAL A 278 10.03 -13.28 -8.30
N PHE A 279 8.97 -12.99 -9.03
CA PHE A 279 8.69 -13.59 -10.33
C PHE A 279 8.40 -12.52 -11.37
N GLU A 280 8.68 -12.85 -12.63
CA GLU A 280 8.27 -12.13 -13.81
C GLU A 280 7.21 -12.96 -14.55
N PHE A 281 6.13 -12.31 -14.98
CA PHE A 281 5.04 -12.94 -15.71
C PHE A 281 4.85 -12.26 -17.06
N ASP A 282 4.88 -13.05 -18.12
CA ASP A 282 4.64 -12.62 -19.50
C ASP A 282 3.77 -13.63 -20.25
N ASP A 283 3.69 -13.53 -21.56
CA ASP A 283 2.94 -14.45 -22.42
C ASP A 283 3.39 -15.93 -22.32
N SER A 284 4.61 -16.16 -21.86
CA SER A 284 5.14 -17.52 -21.67
C SER A 284 4.83 -18.11 -20.29
N GLY A 285 4.28 -17.31 -19.40
CA GLY A 285 3.93 -17.66 -18.02
C GLY A 285 4.89 -17.10 -16.99
N SER A 286 4.94 -17.71 -15.82
CA SER A 286 5.69 -17.25 -14.65
C SER A 286 7.13 -17.75 -14.66
N LYS A 287 8.09 -16.85 -14.47
CA LYS A 287 9.51 -17.15 -14.30
C LYS A 287 10.01 -16.54 -13.00
N LYS A 288 10.65 -17.34 -12.13
CA LYS A 288 11.33 -16.82 -10.93
C LYS A 288 12.56 -16.02 -11.36
N ILE A 289 12.71 -14.82 -10.81
CA ILE A 289 13.81 -13.89 -11.11
C ILE A 289 14.61 -13.49 -9.87
N SER A 290 14.33 -14.04 -8.69
CA SER A 290 15.14 -13.86 -7.48
C SER A 290 15.93 -15.13 -7.17
N ALA A 291 17.22 -14.99 -6.85
CA ALA A 291 18.06 -16.10 -6.41
C ALA A 291 17.68 -16.54 -4.99
N SER A 292 17.43 -15.59 -4.11
CA SER A 292 17.07 -15.80 -2.71
C SER A 292 16.05 -14.75 -2.25
N VAL A 293 15.46 -15.00 -1.10
CA VAL A 293 14.56 -14.06 -0.43
C VAL A 293 14.90 -14.02 1.06
N PRO A 294 14.73 -12.87 1.74
CA PRO A 294 15.15 -12.68 3.12
C PRO A 294 14.20 -13.31 4.16
N TRP A 295 13.03 -13.77 3.74
CA TRP A 295 12.02 -14.35 4.63
C TRP A 295 12.06 -15.88 4.68
N GLY A 296 11.52 -16.44 5.77
CA GLY A 296 11.43 -17.89 5.98
C GLY A 296 10.27 -18.54 5.22
N LYS A 297 10.45 -19.79 4.78
CA LYS A 297 9.42 -20.55 4.03
C LYS A 297 8.08 -20.74 4.75
N ASN A 298 8.07 -20.65 6.09
CA ASN A 298 6.87 -20.85 6.91
C ASN A 298 6.45 -19.55 7.61
N GLU A 299 7.00 -18.43 7.22
CA GLU A 299 6.62 -17.12 7.75
C GLU A 299 5.31 -16.68 7.08
N GLU A 300 4.35 -16.24 7.86
CA GLU A 300 3.15 -15.61 7.33
C GLU A 300 3.52 -14.17 6.99
N LEU A 301 3.37 -13.81 5.72
CA LEU A 301 3.86 -12.55 5.17
C LEU A 301 2.69 -11.71 4.66
N ASP A 302 2.76 -10.43 4.95
CA ASP A 302 1.86 -9.40 4.41
C ASP A 302 2.69 -8.41 3.59
N PHE A 303 2.73 -8.63 2.28
CA PHE A 303 3.45 -7.77 1.35
C PHE A 303 2.67 -6.47 1.13
N ARG A 304 3.30 -5.35 1.41
CA ARG A 304 2.68 -4.02 1.33
C ARG A 304 3.04 -3.28 0.05
N LYS A 305 4.31 -3.30 -0.32
CA LYS A 305 4.78 -2.62 -1.51
C LYS A 305 6.05 -3.27 -2.07
N ALA A 306 6.24 -3.11 -3.38
CA ALA A 306 7.47 -3.46 -4.08
C ALA A 306 7.82 -2.31 -5.04
N GLU A 307 9.07 -1.86 -4.99
CA GLU A 307 9.58 -0.75 -5.79
C GLU A 307 10.91 -1.15 -6.45
N GLU A 308 11.07 -0.86 -7.75
CA GLU A 308 12.34 -1.09 -8.42
C GLU A 308 13.37 -0.02 -8.02
N ILE A 309 14.48 -0.44 -7.41
CA ILE A 309 15.63 0.44 -7.19
C ILE A 309 16.45 0.53 -8.49
N SER A 310 16.62 -0.60 -9.15
CA SER A 310 17.30 -0.73 -10.44
C SER A 310 16.81 -1.97 -11.17
N ASP A 311 17.29 -2.21 -12.40
CA ASP A 311 16.97 -3.44 -13.16
C ASP A 311 17.36 -4.73 -12.44
N GLU A 312 18.31 -4.66 -11.50
CA GLU A 312 18.88 -5.79 -10.79
C GLU A 312 18.45 -5.84 -9.31
N LYS A 313 17.73 -4.83 -8.81
CA LYS A 313 17.35 -4.72 -7.40
C LYS A 313 15.91 -4.28 -7.19
N LEU A 314 15.24 -4.98 -6.33
CA LEU A 314 13.87 -4.68 -5.88
C LEU A 314 13.88 -4.39 -4.39
N LEU A 315 13.25 -3.28 -4.00
CA LEU A 315 12.91 -2.99 -2.61
C LEU A 315 11.54 -3.61 -2.29
N VAL A 316 11.47 -4.40 -1.23
CA VAL A 316 10.21 -4.98 -0.77
C VAL A 316 9.94 -4.54 0.66
N TYR A 317 8.76 -3.98 0.87
CA TYR A 317 8.23 -3.64 2.17
C TYR A 317 7.11 -4.63 2.54
N TYR A 318 7.24 -5.26 3.71
CA TYR A 318 6.32 -6.29 4.16
C TYR A 318 6.28 -6.41 5.69
N ALA A 319 5.22 -7.01 6.20
CA ALA A 319 5.15 -7.45 7.59
C ALA A 319 5.33 -8.95 7.65
N GLY A 320 6.23 -9.42 8.50
CA GLY A 320 6.36 -10.82 8.88
C GLY A 320 5.63 -11.08 10.19
N LEU A 321 4.82 -12.13 10.24
CA LEU A 321 4.16 -12.58 11.45
C LEU A 321 4.94 -13.75 12.02
N ASN A 322 5.54 -13.55 13.20
CA ASN A 322 6.17 -14.63 13.94
C ASN A 322 5.43 -14.84 15.28
N GLY A 323 4.49 -15.76 15.26
CA GLY A 323 3.54 -15.96 16.37
C GLY A 323 2.61 -14.77 16.54
N ASN A 324 2.61 -14.13 17.72
CA ASN A 324 1.76 -12.97 18.01
C ASN A 324 2.43 -11.61 17.78
N LYS A 325 3.63 -11.59 17.19
CA LYS A 325 4.37 -10.34 16.93
C LYS A 325 4.44 -10.09 15.43
N SER A 326 3.99 -8.92 15.02
CA SER A 326 4.21 -8.39 13.66
C SER A 326 5.50 -7.59 13.64
N HIS A 327 6.35 -7.87 12.68
CA HIS A 327 7.58 -7.12 12.45
C HIS A 327 7.53 -6.53 11.05
N MET A 328 7.58 -5.20 10.98
CA MET A 328 7.71 -4.51 9.71
C MET A 328 9.16 -4.60 9.23
N ARG A 329 9.34 -4.95 7.96
CA ARG A 329 10.66 -5.13 7.34
C ARG A 329 10.70 -4.47 5.98
N MET A 330 11.88 -4.02 5.64
CA MET A 330 12.21 -3.52 4.32
C MET A 330 13.52 -4.17 3.87
N ASP A 331 13.48 -4.88 2.78
CA ASP A 331 14.63 -5.63 2.28
C ASP A 331 14.86 -5.36 0.80
N GLU A 332 16.14 -5.31 0.41
CA GLU A 332 16.55 -5.35 -0.98
C GLU A 332 16.66 -6.79 -1.46
N ILE A 333 16.14 -7.07 -2.63
CA ILE A 333 16.22 -8.38 -3.27
C ILE A 333 16.97 -8.24 -4.56
N ASP A 334 18.06 -8.98 -4.69
CA ASP A 334 18.80 -9.09 -5.96
C ASP A 334 17.98 -9.88 -6.96
N LEU A 335 17.80 -9.31 -8.15
CA LEU A 335 17.17 -9.95 -9.29
C LEU A 335 18.24 -10.59 -10.19
N GLU A 336 17.96 -11.80 -10.68
CA GLU A 336 18.85 -12.48 -11.60
C GLU A 336 18.97 -11.68 -12.91
N LYS A 337 20.20 -11.48 -13.36
CA LYS A 337 20.47 -10.89 -14.68
C LYS A 337 19.84 -11.75 -15.76
N LYS A 338 19.13 -11.14 -16.70
CA LYS A 338 18.82 -11.81 -17.96
C LYS A 338 20.16 -12.02 -18.67
N GLU A 339 20.56 -13.27 -18.87
CA GLU A 339 21.56 -13.56 -19.91
C GLU A 339 20.90 -13.22 -21.25
N ASP A 340 21.46 -12.21 -21.95
CA ASP A 340 21.04 -11.77 -23.29
C ASP A 340 21.24 -12.88 -24.35
#